data_6462ad6021af343afe818069dc6ce860
#
_entry.id   6462ad6021af343afe818069dc6ce860
#
_cell.length_a   1.000
_cell.length_b   1.000
_cell.length_c   1.000
_cell.angle_alpha   90.00
_cell.angle_beta   90.00
_cell.angle_gamma   90.00
#
_symmetry.space_group_name_H-M   'P 1'
#
loop_
_entity.id
_entity.type
_entity.pdbx_description
1 polymer ?
#
loop_
_entity_poly.entity_id
_entity_poly.type
_entity_poly.pdbx_seq_one_letter_code
_entity_poly.pdbx_strand_id
1 'polypeptide(L)'
;MSICKANVKKLIYLSLATFVASSSFAARAALAEKPGISYDEKKRQSNDIAVSVVVSGISCTCARFTEDIRNVVNDLSPDGIRVLPVLGNGGLQNLNDVLFLKNVDMGVVDEDNLRLLKKRDPALYANIEQRVQYITKLYNSEFQVLVRNDIASYDDLRGKKVNFNLKDSQTEVTADTIFNNLGITVQRSNYDNDEALQRLKSGELAAMIILTGAPQVTFSRVKKEDGLHFLPLDQQSLPKHDLHELSANYLPAELTHELYPNLVPEGTTVPTVANRALLVAYTWPENSPRYKRIAKFVDAFFSKINQFDSPSRHPKWREVNLAAEMPGWVRYKAAAEWLAAHRNQAVTTSPDKTLDQSSPELKQAFENFMQKYGSSSGQKPLSPQEREVLFAKFMKFLGESKVEQAAAR
;
A
#
# COMPACT_ATOMS: atom_id res chain seq x y z
N MET A 1 99.46 10.95 -2.63
CA MET A 1 98.24 11.15 -1.76
C MET A 1 96.99 11.50 -2.64
N SER A 2 96.60 10.69 -3.61
CA SER A 2 95.51 11.05 -4.50
C SER A 2 94.66 9.84 -5.04
N ILE A 3 94.70 8.70 -4.32
CA ILE A 3 93.93 7.51 -4.75
C ILE A 3 92.82 7.09 -3.73
N CYS A 4 92.83 7.71 -2.56
CA CYS A 4 91.87 7.27 -1.46
C CYS A 4 90.55 8.04 -1.45
N LYS A 5 90.36 9.12 -2.26
CA LYS A 5 89.11 9.93 -2.26
C LYS A 5 88.06 9.50 -3.31
N ALA A 6 88.42 8.65 -4.28
CA ALA A 6 87.52 8.24 -5.35
C ALA A 6 86.57 7.03 -4.93
N ASN A 7 87.02 6.19 -4.03
CA ASN A 7 86.34 4.97 -3.68
C ASN A 7 85.20 5.17 -2.63
N VAL A 8 85.30 6.23 -1.84
CA VAL A 8 84.25 6.48 -0.76
C VAL A 8 83.00 7.04 -1.39
N LYS A 9 83.09 7.85 -2.45
CA LYS A 9 81.88 8.37 -3.14
C LYS A 9 81.11 7.30 -3.93
N LYS A 10 81.80 6.28 -4.47
CA LYS A 10 81.12 5.17 -5.18
C LYS A 10 80.41 4.22 -4.21
N LEU A 11 80.91 4.03 -2.98
CA LEU A 11 80.27 3.19 -1.99
C LEU A 11 79.00 3.86 -1.45
N ILE A 12 79.01 5.18 -1.29
CA ILE A 12 77.83 5.93 -0.81
C ILE A 12 76.70 5.94 -1.86
N TYR A 13 77.02 6.04 -3.16
CA TYR A 13 76.02 5.98 -4.22
C TYR A 13 75.43 4.56 -4.40
N LEU A 14 76.19 3.49 -4.12
CA LEU A 14 75.69 2.11 -4.24
C LEU A 14 74.79 1.73 -3.05
N SER A 15 75.06 2.24 -1.86
CA SER A 15 74.24 2.00 -0.69
C SER A 15 72.95 2.83 -0.73
N LEU A 16 72.93 4.03 -1.32
CA LEU A 16 71.72 4.84 -1.50
C LEU A 16 70.82 4.25 -2.57
N ALA A 17 71.35 3.70 -3.66
CA ALA A 17 70.60 3.09 -4.75
C ALA A 17 69.88 1.80 -4.31
N THR A 18 70.49 0.99 -3.46
CA THR A 18 69.89 -0.23 -2.92
C THR A 18 68.82 0.05 -1.86
N PHE A 19 68.91 1.16 -1.11
CA PHE A 19 67.90 1.53 -0.11
C PHE A 19 66.65 2.13 -0.78
N VAL A 20 66.81 2.87 -1.87
CA VAL A 20 65.65 3.43 -2.65
C VAL A 20 64.93 2.33 -3.44
N ALA A 21 65.66 1.32 -3.93
CA ALA A 21 65.04 0.20 -4.65
C ALA A 21 64.27 -0.73 -3.71
N SER A 22 64.74 -0.95 -2.47
CA SER A 22 64.04 -1.77 -1.46
C SER A 22 62.79 -1.06 -0.88
N SER A 23 62.82 0.27 -0.73
CA SER A 23 61.65 1.02 -0.26
C SER A 23 60.56 1.11 -1.32
N SER A 24 60.90 1.11 -2.63
CA SER A 24 59.94 1.09 -3.72
C SER A 24 59.24 -0.28 -3.87
N PHE A 25 59.94 -1.37 -3.53
CA PHE A 25 59.32 -2.71 -3.58
C PHE A 25 58.40 -2.95 -2.37
N ALA A 26 58.77 -2.47 -1.17
CA ALA A 26 57.92 -2.55 0.00
C ALA A 26 56.67 -1.67 -0.11
N ALA A 27 56.77 -0.48 -0.72
CA ALA A 27 55.59 0.40 -0.98
C ALA A 27 54.67 -0.15 -2.08
N ARG A 28 55.19 -0.92 -3.05
CA ARG A 28 54.36 -1.57 -4.04
C ARG A 28 53.65 -2.83 -3.54
N ALA A 29 54.19 -3.53 -2.56
CA ALA A 29 53.56 -4.66 -1.92
C ALA A 29 52.43 -4.25 -0.94
N ALA A 30 52.44 -2.99 -0.45
CA ALA A 30 51.37 -2.47 0.43
C ALA A 30 50.13 -1.97 -0.37
N LEU A 31 50.16 -1.93 -1.68
CA LEU A 31 49.04 -1.63 -2.57
C LEU A 31 48.52 -2.88 -3.28
N ALA A 32 48.68 -4.07 -2.66
CA ALA A 32 47.98 -5.26 -3.11
C ALA A 32 46.47 -4.98 -2.91
N GLU A 33 45.77 -4.60 -3.98
CA GLU A 33 44.33 -4.52 -3.99
C GLU A 33 43.78 -5.79 -3.36
N LYS A 34 42.87 -5.63 -2.39
CA LYS A 34 42.10 -6.76 -1.87
C LYS A 34 41.54 -7.51 -3.06
N PRO A 35 41.74 -8.83 -3.17
CA PRO A 35 41.24 -9.58 -4.30
C PRO A 35 39.77 -9.26 -4.46
N GLY A 36 39.41 -8.73 -5.66
CA GLY A 36 38.03 -8.39 -5.96
C GLY A 36 37.15 -9.61 -5.78
N ILE A 37 35.93 -9.40 -5.27
CA ILE A 37 34.90 -10.44 -5.16
C ILE A 37 34.72 -11.14 -6.52
N SER A 38 34.65 -12.47 -6.55
CA SER A 38 34.44 -13.23 -7.79
C SER A 38 33.04 -12.96 -8.37
N TYR A 39 32.88 -13.20 -9.69
CA TYR A 39 31.59 -13.07 -10.36
C TYR A 39 30.49 -13.89 -9.68
N ASP A 40 30.76 -15.15 -9.36
CA ASP A 40 29.80 -16.05 -8.72
C ASP A 40 29.45 -15.60 -7.31
N GLU A 41 30.41 -15.13 -6.56
CA GLU A 41 30.18 -14.54 -5.24
C GLU A 41 29.34 -13.28 -5.33
N LYS A 42 29.64 -12.37 -6.29
CA LYS A 42 28.83 -11.17 -6.51
C LYS A 42 27.39 -11.50 -6.94
N LYS A 43 27.23 -12.50 -7.81
CA LYS A 43 25.94 -13.00 -8.24
C LYS A 43 25.13 -13.56 -7.06
N ARG A 44 25.75 -14.37 -6.23
CA ARG A 44 25.13 -14.93 -5.01
C ARG A 44 24.68 -13.83 -4.09
N GLN A 45 25.57 -12.92 -3.69
CA GLN A 45 25.24 -11.79 -2.79
C GLN A 45 24.10 -10.93 -3.33
N SER A 46 24.10 -10.62 -4.62
CA SER A 46 23.04 -9.81 -5.23
C SER A 46 21.66 -10.50 -5.20
N ASN A 47 21.62 -11.82 -5.31
CA ASN A 47 20.38 -12.59 -5.24
C ASN A 47 19.92 -12.82 -3.78
N ASP A 48 20.87 -12.96 -2.86
CA ASP A 48 20.56 -13.22 -1.44
C ASP A 48 19.90 -12.04 -0.74
N ILE A 49 20.11 -10.82 -1.24
CA ILE A 49 19.49 -9.61 -0.68
C ILE A 49 18.23 -9.16 -1.43
N ALA A 50 17.91 -9.75 -2.59
CA ALA A 50 16.79 -9.30 -3.42
C ALA A 50 15.46 -9.92 -2.99
N VAL A 51 14.42 -9.08 -2.88
CA VAL A 51 13.01 -9.48 -2.74
C VAL A 51 12.18 -8.77 -3.80
N SER A 52 11.23 -9.48 -4.40
CA SER A 52 10.31 -8.92 -5.39
C SER A 52 8.93 -8.64 -4.76
N VAL A 53 8.27 -7.58 -5.23
CA VAL A 53 6.91 -7.21 -4.84
C VAL A 53 6.10 -6.97 -6.10
N VAL A 54 5.14 -7.85 -6.40
CA VAL A 54 4.24 -7.64 -7.53
C VAL A 54 3.15 -6.64 -7.16
N VAL A 55 2.91 -5.68 -8.05
CA VAL A 55 1.93 -4.59 -7.91
C VAL A 55 1.10 -4.49 -9.19
N SER A 56 0.16 -3.55 -9.26
CA SER A 56 -0.57 -3.26 -10.49
C SER A 56 0.23 -2.35 -11.44
N GLY A 57 -0.42 -1.82 -12.47
CA GLY A 57 0.19 -0.90 -13.42
C GLY A 57 0.82 0.34 -12.77
N ILE A 58 1.69 1.03 -13.50
CA ILE A 58 2.53 2.13 -13.00
C ILE A 58 1.75 3.30 -12.39
N SER A 59 0.52 3.54 -12.82
CA SER A 59 -0.37 4.58 -12.28
C SER A 59 -1.11 4.18 -11.00
N CYS A 60 -0.95 2.95 -10.52
CA CYS A 60 -1.54 2.47 -9.27
C CYS A 60 -0.85 3.07 -8.05
N THR A 61 -1.61 3.40 -7.00
CA THR A 61 -1.06 3.77 -5.69
C THR A 61 -0.15 2.67 -5.12
N CYS A 62 -0.44 1.40 -5.39
CA CYS A 62 0.40 0.27 -4.99
C CYS A 62 1.81 0.30 -5.61
N ALA A 63 1.95 0.72 -6.87
CA ALA A 63 3.24 0.88 -7.51
C ALA A 63 4.04 2.02 -6.86
N ARG A 64 3.38 3.15 -6.56
CA ARG A 64 3.98 4.27 -5.85
C ARG A 64 4.43 3.88 -4.45
N PHE A 65 3.61 3.15 -3.70
CA PHE A 65 3.97 2.63 -2.39
C PHE A 65 5.20 1.73 -2.44
N THR A 66 5.24 0.80 -3.39
CA THR A 66 6.38 -0.12 -3.52
C THR A 66 7.65 0.60 -3.98
N GLU A 67 7.52 1.65 -4.79
CA GLU A 67 8.65 2.53 -5.11
C GLU A 67 9.14 3.30 -3.89
N ASP A 68 8.24 3.84 -3.07
CA ASP A 68 8.59 4.50 -1.82
C ASP A 68 9.29 3.52 -0.87
N ILE A 69 8.78 2.28 -0.73
CA ILE A 69 9.44 1.22 0.04
C ILE A 69 10.85 0.97 -0.50
N ARG A 70 11.01 0.80 -1.81
CA ARG A 70 12.33 0.62 -2.44
C ARG A 70 13.27 1.77 -2.08
N ASN A 71 12.81 3.01 -2.17
CA ASN A 71 13.64 4.19 -1.95
C ASN A 71 14.07 4.36 -0.48
N VAL A 72 13.26 3.90 0.48
CA VAL A 72 13.57 3.98 1.93
C VAL A 72 14.35 2.78 2.43
N VAL A 73 13.97 1.59 1.95
CA VAL A 73 14.43 0.32 2.53
C VAL A 73 15.70 -0.19 1.89
N ASN A 74 15.94 0.11 0.59
CA ASN A 74 17.10 -0.42 -0.13
C ASN A 74 18.42 -0.12 0.56
N ASP A 75 19.15 -1.18 0.82
CA ASP A 75 20.54 -1.19 1.22
C ASP A 75 21.26 -2.26 0.38
N LEU A 76 22.19 -1.83 -0.47
CA LEU A 76 22.91 -2.68 -1.41
C LEU A 76 24.18 -3.30 -0.81
N SER A 77 24.42 -3.13 0.49
CA SER A 77 25.48 -3.83 1.22
C SER A 77 25.24 -5.35 1.21
N PRO A 78 26.24 -6.17 1.44
CA PRO A 78 26.08 -7.64 1.52
C PRO A 78 25.02 -8.11 2.52
N ASP A 79 24.85 -7.34 3.59
CA ASP A 79 23.85 -7.61 4.65
C ASP A 79 22.58 -6.77 4.49
N GLY A 80 22.44 -6.01 3.42
CA GLY A 80 21.27 -5.17 3.12
C GLY A 80 20.08 -5.93 2.59
N ILE A 81 19.11 -5.19 2.09
CA ILE A 81 17.94 -5.69 1.37
C ILE A 81 17.71 -4.86 0.10
N ARG A 82 17.34 -5.52 -0.98
CA ARG A 82 17.01 -4.86 -2.25
C ARG A 82 15.57 -5.21 -2.65
N VAL A 83 14.70 -4.21 -2.72
CA VAL A 83 13.31 -4.35 -3.14
C VAL A 83 13.20 -4.12 -4.64
N LEU A 84 12.57 -5.07 -5.34
CA LEU A 84 12.33 -5.05 -6.78
C LEU A 84 10.83 -4.97 -7.05
N PRO A 85 10.27 -3.81 -7.40
CA PRO A 85 8.90 -3.71 -7.88
C PRO A 85 8.72 -4.48 -9.18
N VAL A 86 7.66 -5.28 -9.28
CA VAL A 86 7.27 -6.04 -10.47
C VAL A 86 5.87 -5.59 -10.87
N LEU A 87 5.69 -5.12 -12.11
CA LEU A 87 4.38 -4.71 -12.60
C LEU A 87 3.56 -5.93 -13.02
N GLY A 88 2.32 -5.96 -12.57
CA GLY A 88 1.27 -6.93 -12.90
C GLY A 88 -0.05 -6.22 -13.17
N ASN A 89 -1.18 -6.94 -13.14
CA ASN A 89 -2.51 -6.37 -13.30
C ASN A 89 -3.21 -6.03 -11.97
N GLY A 90 -2.61 -6.43 -10.84
CA GLY A 90 -3.21 -6.26 -9.51
C GLY A 90 -4.20 -7.36 -9.13
N GLY A 91 -4.87 -7.20 -7.99
CA GLY A 91 -5.97 -8.05 -7.55
C GLY A 91 -5.67 -9.54 -7.52
N LEU A 92 -6.56 -10.31 -8.13
CA LEU A 92 -6.47 -11.77 -8.16
C LEU A 92 -5.22 -12.28 -8.87
N GLN A 93 -4.72 -11.56 -9.91
CA GLN A 93 -3.49 -11.96 -10.58
C GLN A 93 -2.30 -11.87 -9.63
N ASN A 94 -2.13 -10.75 -8.91
CA ASN A 94 -1.02 -10.61 -7.97
C ASN A 94 -1.01 -11.72 -6.92
N LEU A 95 -2.20 -12.11 -6.43
CA LEU A 95 -2.31 -13.20 -5.47
C LEU A 95 -1.90 -14.55 -6.09
N ASN A 96 -2.29 -14.79 -7.35
CA ASN A 96 -1.83 -15.97 -8.10
C ASN A 96 -0.32 -15.94 -8.34
N ASP A 97 0.25 -14.78 -8.65
CA ASP A 97 1.69 -14.63 -8.86
C ASP A 97 2.48 -14.94 -7.57
N VAL A 98 1.99 -14.48 -6.41
CA VAL A 98 2.58 -14.84 -5.11
C VAL A 98 2.50 -16.34 -4.83
N LEU A 99 1.39 -16.99 -5.23
CA LEU A 99 1.19 -18.43 -5.01
C LEU A 99 2.01 -19.32 -5.94
N PHE A 100 2.12 -18.96 -7.22
CA PHE A 100 2.53 -19.89 -8.26
C PHE A 100 3.70 -19.39 -9.11
N LEU A 101 3.92 -18.07 -9.21
CA LEU A 101 4.96 -17.55 -10.09
C LEU A 101 6.34 -17.61 -9.42
N LYS A 102 7.29 -18.19 -10.15
CA LYS A 102 8.67 -18.30 -9.68
C LYS A 102 9.31 -16.90 -9.56
N ASN A 103 10.03 -16.67 -8.47
CA ASN A 103 10.71 -15.40 -8.15
C ASN A 103 9.79 -14.21 -7.84
N VAL A 104 8.52 -14.43 -7.53
CA VAL A 104 7.68 -13.47 -6.82
C VAL A 104 7.70 -13.84 -5.33
N ASP A 105 8.12 -12.90 -4.48
CA ASP A 105 8.24 -13.13 -3.04
C ASP A 105 7.04 -12.55 -2.28
N MET A 106 6.56 -11.39 -2.71
CA MET A 106 5.48 -10.63 -2.09
C MET A 106 4.59 -9.99 -3.15
N GLY A 107 3.39 -9.56 -2.75
CA GLY A 107 2.46 -8.83 -3.62
C GLY A 107 1.58 -7.87 -2.85
N VAL A 108 1.09 -6.84 -3.54
CA VAL A 108 0.02 -5.98 -3.02
C VAL A 108 -1.30 -6.50 -3.59
N VAL A 109 -2.21 -6.85 -2.67
CA VAL A 109 -3.53 -7.43 -2.98
C VAL A 109 -4.59 -6.76 -2.12
N ASP A 110 -5.87 -7.00 -2.43
CA ASP A 110 -6.97 -6.49 -1.62
C ASP A 110 -7.52 -7.59 -0.69
N GLU A 111 -8.10 -7.19 0.45
CA GLU A 111 -8.47 -8.14 1.52
C GLU A 111 -9.50 -9.18 1.08
N ASP A 112 -10.36 -8.86 0.12
CA ASP A 112 -11.40 -9.75 -0.37
C ASP A 112 -10.89 -10.82 -1.35
N ASN A 113 -9.63 -10.73 -1.80
CA ASN A 113 -9.07 -11.62 -2.84
C ASN A 113 -9.05 -13.09 -2.42
N LEU A 114 -8.78 -13.40 -1.14
CA LEU A 114 -8.85 -14.80 -0.67
C LEU A 114 -10.23 -15.38 -0.89
N ARG A 115 -11.27 -14.66 -0.47
CA ARG A 115 -12.66 -15.08 -0.60
C ARG A 115 -13.07 -15.23 -2.06
N LEU A 116 -12.65 -14.30 -2.90
CA LEU A 116 -12.98 -14.30 -4.33
C LEU A 116 -12.33 -15.47 -5.08
N LEU A 117 -11.05 -15.78 -4.82
CA LEU A 117 -10.38 -16.93 -5.41
C LEU A 117 -10.99 -18.26 -4.95
N LYS A 118 -11.31 -18.39 -3.66
CA LYS A 118 -12.02 -19.58 -3.14
C LYS A 118 -13.39 -19.76 -3.79
N LYS A 119 -14.12 -18.68 -4.06
CA LYS A 119 -15.40 -18.73 -4.78
C LYS A 119 -15.21 -19.12 -6.25
N ARG A 120 -14.13 -18.63 -6.90
CA ARG A 120 -13.84 -18.90 -8.33
C ARG A 120 -13.42 -20.34 -8.58
N ASP A 121 -12.55 -20.89 -7.73
CA ASP A 121 -12.09 -22.30 -7.81
C ASP A 121 -11.86 -22.86 -6.40
N PRO A 122 -12.92 -23.43 -5.78
CA PRO A 122 -12.84 -23.96 -4.42
C PRO A 122 -11.83 -25.09 -4.25
N ALA A 123 -11.58 -25.89 -5.30
CA ALA A 123 -10.65 -27.02 -5.22
C ALA A 123 -9.19 -26.53 -5.21
N LEU A 124 -8.84 -25.60 -6.09
CA LEU A 124 -7.48 -25.06 -6.21
C LEU A 124 -7.09 -24.23 -4.98
N TYR A 125 -8.03 -23.45 -4.43
CA TYR A 125 -7.79 -22.49 -3.35
C TYR A 125 -8.34 -22.92 -1.98
N ALA A 126 -8.61 -24.22 -1.78
CA ALA A 126 -9.22 -24.75 -0.55
C ALA A 126 -8.52 -24.28 0.73
N ASN A 127 -7.18 -24.26 0.73
CA ASN A 127 -6.35 -23.90 1.90
C ASN A 127 -5.45 -22.68 1.61
N ILE A 128 -5.98 -21.69 0.90
CA ILE A 128 -5.19 -20.53 0.47
C ILE A 128 -4.66 -19.72 1.66
N GLU A 129 -5.41 -19.65 2.77
CA GLU A 129 -5.01 -18.92 4.00
C GLU A 129 -3.76 -19.51 4.67
N GLN A 130 -3.49 -20.80 4.43
CA GLN A 130 -2.29 -21.47 4.92
C GLN A 130 -1.07 -21.21 4.02
N ARG A 131 -1.30 -20.79 2.77
CA ARG A 131 -0.27 -20.59 1.76
C ARG A 131 0.14 -19.13 1.59
N VAL A 132 -0.76 -18.20 1.91
CA VAL A 132 -0.50 -16.76 1.81
C VAL A 132 -0.86 -16.09 3.13
N GLN A 133 0.04 -15.26 3.62
CA GLN A 133 -0.11 -14.51 4.85
C GLN A 133 0.13 -13.03 4.60
N TYR A 134 -0.56 -12.15 5.34
CA TYR A 134 -0.32 -10.71 5.21
C TYR A 134 0.82 -10.24 6.10
N ILE A 135 1.67 -9.38 5.57
CA ILE A 135 2.73 -8.72 6.32
C ILE A 135 2.14 -7.54 7.09
N THR A 136 1.44 -6.67 6.38
CA THR A 136 0.74 -5.52 6.97
C THR A 136 -0.39 -5.01 6.06
N LYS A 137 -1.36 -4.31 6.65
CA LYS A 137 -2.28 -3.44 5.91
C LYS A 137 -1.51 -2.20 5.46
N LEU A 138 -1.68 -1.80 4.20
CA LEU A 138 -1.07 -0.59 3.65
C LEU A 138 -2.04 0.59 3.76
N TYR A 139 -3.02 0.66 2.88
CA TYR A 139 -3.95 1.79 2.79
C TYR A 139 -5.36 1.29 2.43
N ASN A 140 -6.31 2.22 2.38
CA ASN A 140 -7.62 1.94 1.81
C ASN A 140 -7.63 2.35 0.33
N SER A 141 -8.18 1.46 -0.51
CA SER A 141 -8.40 1.67 -1.95
C SER A 141 -9.84 2.10 -2.16
N GLU A 142 -10.07 3.36 -2.50
CA GLU A 142 -11.39 3.91 -2.76
C GLU A 142 -11.91 3.47 -4.14
N PHE A 143 -13.18 3.11 -4.21
CA PHE A 143 -13.88 2.84 -5.45
C PHE A 143 -14.33 4.15 -6.09
N GLN A 144 -13.67 4.54 -7.17
CA GLN A 144 -13.81 5.86 -7.79
C GLN A 144 -14.41 5.71 -9.19
N VAL A 145 -15.62 6.24 -9.38
CA VAL A 145 -16.33 6.21 -10.67
C VAL A 145 -16.41 7.62 -11.24
N LEU A 146 -15.56 7.89 -12.24
CA LEU A 146 -15.53 9.17 -12.95
C LEU A 146 -16.45 9.11 -14.17
N VAL A 147 -17.33 10.10 -14.30
CA VAL A 147 -18.35 10.16 -15.36
C VAL A 147 -18.40 11.53 -16.02
N ARG A 148 -19.04 11.59 -17.19
CA ARG A 148 -19.38 12.84 -17.87
C ARG A 148 -20.59 13.52 -17.21
N ASN A 149 -20.74 14.83 -17.42
CA ASN A 149 -21.82 15.64 -16.85
C ASN A 149 -23.26 15.20 -17.23
N ASP A 150 -23.42 14.41 -18.29
CA ASP A 150 -24.71 13.86 -18.70
C ASP A 150 -25.15 12.61 -17.93
N ILE A 151 -24.31 12.13 -17.00
CA ILE A 151 -24.56 10.98 -16.14
C ILE A 151 -24.72 11.49 -14.71
N ALA A 152 -25.90 11.38 -14.12
CA ALA A 152 -26.19 11.86 -12.78
C ALA A 152 -26.19 10.73 -11.71
N SER A 153 -26.38 9.48 -12.14
CA SER A 153 -26.49 8.32 -11.24
C SER A 153 -25.95 7.05 -11.88
N TYR A 154 -25.78 5.99 -11.06
CA TYR A 154 -25.41 4.67 -11.57
C TYR A 154 -26.48 4.09 -12.54
N ASP A 155 -27.77 4.40 -12.34
CA ASP A 155 -28.83 3.93 -13.22
C ASP A 155 -28.70 4.50 -14.64
N ASP A 156 -28.13 5.69 -14.81
CA ASP A 156 -27.88 6.29 -16.12
C ASP A 156 -26.79 5.55 -16.92
N LEU A 157 -26.02 4.69 -16.26
CA LEU A 157 -25.01 3.87 -16.91
C LEU A 157 -25.56 2.60 -17.58
N ARG A 158 -26.86 2.27 -17.39
CA ARG A 158 -27.47 1.08 -18.00
C ARG A 158 -27.30 1.09 -19.51
N GLY A 159 -26.70 0.00 -20.04
CA GLY A 159 -26.45 -0.17 -21.49
C GLY A 159 -25.35 0.73 -22.06
N LYS A 160 -24.77 1.63 -21.28
CA LYS A 160 -23.66 2.50 -21.73
C LYS A 160 -22.31 1.78 -21.67
N LYS A 161 -21.32 2.31 -22.38
CA LYS A 161 -19.95 1.80 -22.39
C LYS A 161 -19.19 2.35 -21.16
N VAL A 162 -18.75 1.44 -20.29
CA VAL A 162 -18.06 1.75 -19.04
C VAL A 162 -16.73 1.00 -18.98
N ASN A 163 -15.65 1.68 -18.61
CA ASN A 163 -14.35 1.06 -18.45
C ASN A 163 -14.18 0.50 -17.04
N PHE A 164 -13.93 -0.81 -16.96
CA PHE A 164 -13.68 -1.55 -15.72
C PHE A 164 -12.18 -1.74 -15.44
N ASN A 165 -11.32 -0.93 -16.07
CA ASN A 165 -9.87 -1.07 -16.01
C ASN A 165 -9.36 -2.37 -16.68
N LEU A 166 -8.12 -2.74 -16.44
CA LEU A 166 -7.52 -3.93 -17.04
C LEU A 166 -8.25 -5.21 -16.61
N LYS A 167 -8.29 -6.16 -17.54
CA LYS A 167 -8.89 -7.46 -17.29
C LYS A 167 -8.20 -8.19 -16.11
N ASP A 168 -8.99 -8.86 -15.28
CA ASP A 168 -8.59 -9.55 -14.06
C ASP A 168 -7.92 -8.62 -13.01
N SER A 169 -8.01 -7.28 -13.17
CA SER A 169 -7.58 -6.31 -12.16
C SER A 169 -8.54 -6.27 -10.97
N GLN A 170 -8.08 -5.77 -9.84
CA GLN A 170 -8.97 -5.56 -8.68
C GLN A 170 -10.11 -4.60 -8.98
N THR A 171 -9.87 -3.57 -9.79
CA THR A 171 -10.93 -2.65 -10.22
C THR A 171 -12.06 -3.38 -10.95
N GLU A 172 -11.72 -4.25 -11.91
CA GLU A 172 -12.73 -5.04 -12.64
C GLU A 172 -13.54 -5.92 -11.70
N VAL A 173 -12.86 -6.66 -10.83
CA VAL A 173 -13.50 -7.59 -9.90
C VAL A 173 -14.43 -6.89 -8.92
N THR A 174 -14.01 -5.75 -8.37
CA THR A 174 -14.82 -4.95 -7.44
C THR A 174 -15.99 -4.26 -8.20
N ALA A 175 -15.72 -3.71 -9.39
CA ALA A 175 -16.77 -3.12 -10.23
C ALA A 175 -17.84 -4.15 -10.60
N ASP A 176 -17.45 -5.38 -10.96
CA ASP A 176 -18.38 -6.48 -11.19
C ASP A 176 -19.26 -6.77 -9.98
N THR A 177 -18.66 -6.82 -8.80
CA THR A 177 -19.39 -7.07 -7.57
C THR A 177 -20.42 -5.97 -7.29
N ILE A 178 -20.00 -4.70 -7.43
CA ILE A 178 -20.87 -3.53 -7.15
C ILE A 178 -21.99 -3.43 -8.20
N PHE A 179 -21.66 -3.51 -9.50
CA PHE A 179 -22.67 -3.40 -10.57
C PHE A 179 -23.67 -4.56 -10.55
N ASN A 180 -23.22 -5.77 -10.22
CA ASN A 180 -24.13 -6.91 -10.03
C ASN A 180 -25.05 -6.72 -8.81
N ASN A 181 -24.55 -6.19 -7.69
CA ASN A 181 -25.36 -5.88 -6.52
C ASN A 181 -26.43 -4.80 -6.86
N LEU A 182 -26.04 -3.77 -7.62
CA LEU A 182 -26.97 -2.73 -8.07
C LEU A 182 -27.94 -3.22 -9.18
N GLY A 183 -27.74 -4.40 -9.74
CA GLY A 183 -28.52 -4.92 -10.86
C GLY A 183 -28.36 -4.07 -12.13
N ILE A 184 -27.20 -3.47 -12.36
CA ILE A 184 -26.91 -2.57 -13.49
C ILE A 184 -26.03 -3.30 -14.50
N THR A 185 -26.57 -3.45 -15.73
CA THR A 185 -25.83 -4.04 -16.86
C THR A 185 -25.27 -2.93 -17.77
N VAL A 186 -23.96 -3.01 -18.08
CA VAL A 186 -23.24 -2.05 -18.94
C VAL A 186 -22.47 -2.76 -20.05
N GLN A 187 -22.05 -2.03 -21.08
CA GLN A 187 -21.10 -2.50 -22.09
C GLN A 187 -19.69 -2.30 -21.53
N ARG A 188 -19.02 -3.38 -21.13
CA ARG A 188 -17.70 -3.33 -20.50
C ARG A 188 -16.60 -3.06 -21.50
N SER A 189 -15.57 -2.34 -21.05
CA SER A 189 -14.28 -2.21 -21.72
C SER A 189 -13.16 -2.30 -20.69
N ASN A 190 -11.94 -2.66 -21.15
CA ASN A 190 -10.80 -2.94 -20.29
C ASN A 190 -9.55 -2.19 -20.79
N TYR A 191 -9.65 -0.87 -20.89
CA TYR A 191 -8.54 0.02 -21.22
C TYR A 191 -7.76 0.35 -19.94
N ASP A 192 -6.48 0.67 -20.09
CA ASP A 192 -5.70 1.26 -19.00
C ASP A 192 -6.22 2.65 -18.60
N ASN A 193 -5.67 3.20 -17.51
CA ASN A 193 -6.18 4.44 -16.94
C ASN A 193 -6.05 5.65 -17.89
N ASP A 194 -4.93 5.77 -18.61
CA ASP A 194 -4.66 6.93 -19.45
C ASP A 194 -5.50 6.85 -20.75
N GLU A 195 -5.59 5.67 -21.36
CA GLU A 195 -6.46 5.44 -22.52
C GLU A 195 -7.94 5.62 -22.15
N ALA A 196 -8.39 5.09 -21.01
CA ALA A 196 -9.77 5.24 -20.54
C ALA A 196 -10.13 6.71 -20.31
N LEU A 197 -9.24 7.52 -19.71
CA LEU A 197 -9.48 8.95 -19.52
C LEU A 197 -9.63 9.69 -20.85
N GLN A 198 -8.81 9.39 -21.85
CA GLN A 198 -8.95 10.00 -23.19
C GLN A 198 -10.27 9.65 -23.83
N ARG A 199 -10.70 8.38 -23.76
CA ARG A 199 -11.99 7.91 -24.31
C ARG A 199 -13.19 8.47 -23.55
N LEU A 200 -13.08 8.70 -22.24
CA LEU A 200 -14.10 9.36 -21.44
C LEU A 200 -14.25 10.83 -21.88
N LYS A 201 -13.14 11.56 -22.03
CA LYS A 201 -13.13 12.95 -22.51
C LYS A 201 -13.65 13.11 -23.94
N SER A 202 -13.38 12.14 -24.83
CA SER A 202 -13.89 12.15 -26.21
C SER A 202 -15.37 11.76 -26.30
N GLY A 203 -16.00 11.31 -25.22
CA GLY A 203 -17.40 10.86 -25.19
C GLY A 203 -17.61 9.42 -25.65
N GLU A 204 -16.57 8.66 -25.95
CA GLU A 204 -16.67 7.23 -26.29
C GLU A 204 -17.10 6.39 -25.09
N LEU A 205 -16.63 6.74 -23.89
CA LEU A 205 -17.04 6.14 -22.64
C LEU A 205 -18.02 7.03 -21.88
N ALA A 206 -18.97 6.43 -21.18
CA ALA A 206 -19.83 7.13 -20.23
C ALA A 206 -19.18 7.26 -18.85
N ALA A 207 -18.39 6.27 -18.45
CA ALA A 207 -17.68 6.22 -17.18
C ALA A 207 -16.37 5.46 -17.29
N MET A 208 -15.45 5.77 -16.38
CA MET A 208 -14.31 4.94 -16.06
C MET A 208 -14.20 4.71 -14.56
N ILE A 209 -13.75 3.54 -14.18
CA ILE A 209 -13.68 3.09 -12.80
C ILE A 209 -12.23 2.80 -12.43
N ILE A 210 -11.82 3.24 -11.25
CA ILE A 210 -10.52 2.88 -10.66
C ILE A 210 -10.73 2.59 -9.17
N LEU A 211 -10.28 1.41 -8.72
CA LEU A 211 -10.14 1.08 -7.31
C LEU A 211 -8.68 1.23 -6.92
N THR A 212 -8.36 2.25 -6.15
CA THR A 212 -6.99 2.52 -5.67
C THR A 212 -7.00 3.59 -4.59
N GLY A 213 -5.90 3.75 -3.86
CA GLY A 213 -5.78 4.82 -2.86
C GLY A 213 -5.83 6.21 -3.50
N ALA A 214 -6.72 7.07 -3.00
CA ALA A 214 -6.80 8.46 -3.41
C ALA A 214 -5.68 9.32 -2.75
N PRO A 215 -5.15 10.37 -3.44
CA PRO A 215 -5.48 10.80 -4.79
C PRO A 215 -4.84 9.92 -5.87
N GLN A 216 -5.60 9.58 -6.89
CA GLN A 216 -5.12 8.80 -8.02
C GLN A 216 -4.57 9.74 -9.11
N VAL A 217 -3.38 9.46 -9.62
CA VAL A 217 -2.61 10.36 -10.49
C VAL A 217 -3.34 10.70 -11.81
N THR A 218 -4.09 9.75 -12.40
CA THR A 218 -4.85 10.00 -13.63
C THR A 218 -5.99 10.97 -13.37
N PHE A 219 -6.71 10.83 -12.25
CA PHE A 219 -7.81 11.73 -11.88
C PHE A 219 -7.31 13.11 -11.43
N SER A 220 -6.13 13.20 -10.83
CA SER A 220 -5.52 14.48 -10.47
C SER A 220 -5.15 15.36 -11.68
N ARG A 221 -5.11 14.79 -12.90
CA ARG A 221 -4.87 15.51 -14.15
C ARG A 221 -6.14 16.04 -14.79
N VAL A 222 -7.32 15.69 -14.28
CA VAL A 222 -8.60 16.17 -14.78
C VAL A 222 -8.77 17.65 -14.42
N LYS A 223 -9.24 18.43 -15.38
CA LYS A 223 -9.49 19.86 -15.23
C LYS A 223 -10.99 20.12 -15.10
N LYS A 224 -11.36 21.25 -14.53
CA LYS A 224 -12.79 21.64 -14.39
C LYS A 224 -13.51 21.74 -15.74
N GLU A 225 -12.81 22.22 -16.76
CA GLU A 225 -13.33 22.35 -18.13
C GLU A 225 -13.56 21.02 -18.86
N ASP A 226 -13.03 19.90 -18.33
CA ASP A 226 -13.26 18.57 -18.91
C ASP A 226 -14.71 18.09 -18.74
N GLY A 227 -15.50 18.73 -17.87
CA GLY A 227 -16.90 18.39 -17.64
C GLY A 227 -17.10 16.98 -17.08
N LEU A 228 -16.26 16.59 -16.13
CA LEU A 228 -16.30 15.29 -15.48
C LEU A 228 -16.53 15.44 -13.98
N HIS A 229 -17.17 14.43 -13.36
CA HIS A 229 -17.38 14.38 -11.91
C HIS A 229 -17.42 12.94 -11.40
N PHE A 230 -17.31 12.76 -10.08
CA PHE A 230 -17.46 11.45 -9.44
C PHE A 230 -18.92 11.15 -9.12
N LEU A 231 -19.33 9.88 -9.31
CA LEU A 231 -20.63 9.39 -8.83
C LEU A 231 -20.53 8.97 -7.36
N PRO A 232 -21.46 9.45 -6.51
CA PRO A 232 -21.56 9.00 -5.13
C PRO A 232 -22.12 7.57 -5.04
N LEU A 233 -21.60 6.78 -4.11
CA LEU A 233 -22.02 5.40 -3.84
C LEU A 233 -22.41 5.26 -2.38
N ASP A 234 -23.59 5.71 -2.02
CA ASP A 234 -24.20 5.56 -0.69
C ASP A 234 -25.72 5.40 -0.79
N GLN A 235 -26.36 5.04 0.32
CA GLN A 235 -27.80 4.81 0.37
C GLN A 235 -28.62 6.07 0.07
N GLN A 236 -28.08 7.26 0.37
CA GLN A 236 -28.77 8.52 0.09
C GLN A 236 -28.81 8.81 -1.41
N SER A 237 -27.72 8.56 -2.10
CA SER A 237 -27.60 8.77 -3.56
C SER A 237 -28.25 7.68 -4.38
N LEU A 238 -28.44 6.48 -3.79
CA LEU A 238 -29.03 5.30 -4.42
C LEU A 238 -30.22 4.75 -3.61
N PRO A 239 -31.29 5.55 -3.39
CA PRO A 239 -32.38 5.17 -2.47
C PRO A 239 -33.20 3.97 -2.95
N LYS A 240 -33.12 3.60 -4.22
CA LYS A 240 -33.84 2.46 -4.80
C LYS A 240 -33.06 1.15 -4.74
N HIS A 241 -31.77 1.18 -4.37
CA HIS A 241 -30.90 0.02 -4.30
C HIS A 241 -30.66 -0.41 -2.86
N ASP A 242 -30.60 -1.72 -2.64
CA ASP A 242 -30.16 -2.27 -1.36
C ASP A 242 -28.63 -2.37 -1.32
N LEU A 243 -28.00 -1.55 -0.50
CA LEU A 243 -26.53 -1.51 -0.33
C LEU A 243 -26.04 -2.29 0.89
N HIS A 244 -26.90 -3.08 1.53
CA HIS A 244 -26.55 -3.83 2.72
C HIS A 244 -25.33 -4.77 2.50
N GLU A 245 -25.31 -5.53 1.41
CA GLU A 245 -24.19 -6.40 1.08
C GLU A 245 -22.88 -5.61 0.80
N LEU A 246 -22.98 -4.45 0.16
CA LEU A 246 -21.81 -3.59 -0.08
C LEU A 246 -21.27 -3.06 1.24
N SER A 247 -22.13 -2.56 2.11
CA SER A 247 -21.76 -2.06 3.45
C SER A 247 -21.20 -3.15 4.36
N ALA A 248 -21.57 -4.40 4.16
CA ALA A 248 -21.04 -5.54 4.91
C ALA A 248 -19.64 -5.98 4.42
N ASN A 249 -19.31 -5.76 3.15
CA ASN A 249 -18.07 -6.25 2.53
C ASN A 249 -17.01 -5.18 2.31
N TYR A 250 -17.39 -3.90 2.27
CA TYR A 250 -16.50 -2.77 2.01
C TYR A 250 -16.58 -1.72 3.12
N LEU A 251 -15.52 -0.95 3.28
CA LEU A 251 -15.50 0.18 4.20
C LEU A 251 -16.22 1.39 3.60
N PRO A 252 -16.90 2.20 4.41
CA PRO A 252 -17.30 3.54 3.96
C PRO A 252 -16.06 4.40 3.70
N ALA A 253 -16.11 5.22 2.65
CA ALA A 253 -15.04 6.13 2.28
C ALA A 253 -15.62 7.40 1.64
N GLU A 254 -14.79 8.43 1.52
CA GLU A 254 -15.16 9.72 0.93
C GLU A 254 -14.04 10.23 0.03
N LEU A 255 -14.40 10.81 -1.12
CA LEU A 255 -13.49 11.59 -1.94
C LEU A 255 -13.70 13.07 -1.60
N THR A 256 -12.64 13.77 -1.20
CA THR A 256 -12.70 15.14 -0.71
C THR A 256 -12.14 16.13 -1.70
N HIS A 257 -12.43 17.43 -1.48
CA HIS A 257 -11.85 18.51 -2.27
C HIS A 257 -10.32 18.53 -2.21
N GLU A 258 -9.73 18.27 -1.04
CA GLU A 258 -8.27 18.27 -0.85
C GLU A 258 -7.59 17.19 -1.69
N LEU A 259 -8.26 16.04 -1.91
CA LEU A 259 -7.77 14.97 -2.76
C LEU A 259 -7.92 15.31 -4.25
N TYR A 260 -9.04 15.96 -4.62
CA TYR A 260 -9.41 16.21 -6.02
C TYR A 260 -10.07 17.60 -6.20
N PRO A 261 -9.29 18.69 -6.13
CA PRO A 261 -9.86 20.06 -6.13
C PRO A 261 -10.59 20.44 -7.42
N ASN A 262 -10.34 19.73 -8.52
CA ASN A 262 -11.04 19.98 -9.80
C ASN A 262 -12.30 19.11 -9.98
N LEU A 263 -12.49 18.07 -9.18
CA LEU A 263 -13.58 17.08 -9.33
C LEU A 263 -14.57 17.10 -8.17
N VAL A 264 -14.15 17.55 -6.99
CA VAL A 264 -14.98 17.66 -5.80
C VAL A 264 -15.07 19.14 -5.41
N PRO A 265 -16.27 19.75 -5.35
CA PRO A 265 -16.44 21.12 -4.95
C PRO A 265 -15.96 21.36 -3.51
N GLU A 266 -15.46 22.58 -3.24
CA GLU A 266 -15.01 22.97 -1.90
C GLU A 266 -16.17 22.85 -0.87
N GLY A 267 -15.87 22.33 0.30
CA GLY A 267 -16.84 22.11 1.38
C GLY A 267 -17.81 20.92 1.15
N THR A 268 -17.57 20.11 0.10
CA THR A 268 -18.36 18.90 -0.16
C THR A 268 -17.47 17.65 -0.16
N THR A 269 -18.11 16.49 -0.05
CA THR A 269 -17.47 15.18 -0.23
C THR A 269 -18.30 14.31 -1.17
N VAL A 270 -17.68 13.31 -1.79
CA VAL A 270 -18.38 12.30 -2.59
C VAL A 270 -18.26 10.97 -1.83
N PRO A 271 -19.36 10.46 -1.24
CA PRO A 271 -19.34 9.19 -0.54
C PRO A 271 -19.09 8.04 -1.51
N THR A 272 -18.33 7.07 -1.06
CA THR A 272 -17.99 5.85 -1.79
C THR A 272 -17.68 4.71 -0.82
N VAL A 273 -17.19 3.59 -1.36
CA VAL A 273 -16.70 2.46 -0.58
C VAL A 273 -15.23 2.23 -0.83
N ALA A 274 -14.57 1.56 0.10
CA ALA A 274 -13.14 1.22 -0.03
C ALA A 274 -12.87 -0.24 0.36
N ASN A 275 -11.81 -0.79 -0.23
CA ASN A 275 -11.23 -2.06 0.13
C ASN A 275 -9.86 -1.84 0.81
N ARG A 276 -9.38 -2.77 1.63
CA ARG A 276 -8.07 -2.67 2.28
C ARG A 276 -7.00 -3.29 1.40
N ALA A 277 -5.96 -2.52 1.06
CA ALA A 277 -4.78 -3.02 0.37
C ALA A 277 -3.80 -3.62 1.38
N LEU A 278 -3.34 -4.84 1.11
CA LEU A 278 -2.46 -5.63 1.96
C LEU A 278 -1.16 -5.95 1.23
N LEU A 279 -0.05 -5.88 1.95
CA LEU A 279 1.20 -6.50 1.52
C LEU A 279 1.20 -7.95 2.02
N VAL A 280 1.29 -8.89 1.09
CA VAL A 280 1.23 -10.32 1.38
C VAL A 280 2.46 -11.06 0.89
N ALA A 281 2.72 -12.24 1.47
CA ALA A 281 3.79 -13.14 1.06
C ALA A 281 3.30 -14.59 1.10
N TYR A 282 3.94 -15.46 0.29
CA TYR A 282 3.76 -16.90 0.41
C TYR A 282 4.32 -17.38 1.75
N THR A 283 3.66 -18.37 2.36
CA THR A 283 4.04 -18.97 3.64
C THR A 283 5.24 -19.91 3.46
N TRP A 284 6.45 -19.33 3.42
CA TRP A 284 7.68 -20.10 3.31
C TRP A 284 8.06 -20.76 4.64
N PRO A 285 8.65 -21.97 4.63
CA PRO A 285 9.24 -22.54 5.84
C PRO A 285 10.31 -21.63 6.44
N GLU A 286 10.31 -21.48 7.76
CA GLU A 286 11.19 -20.54 8.50
C GLU A 286 12.69 -20.71 8.25
N ASN A 287 13.12 -21.97 8.02
CA ASN A 287 14.51 -22.29 7.72
C ASN A 287 14.90 -22.00 6.26
N SER A 288 13.93 -21.65 5.39
CA SER A 288 14.18 -21.41 3.97
C SER A 288 14.89 -20.07 3.74
N PRO A 289 15.74 -19.97 2.69
CA PRO A 289 16.35 -18.69 2.32
C PRO A 289 15.32 -17.60 1.99
N ARG A 290 14.16 -17.97 1.43
CA ARG A 290 13.10 -17.00 1.09
C ARG A 290 12.45 -16.42 2.34
N TYR A 291 12.11 -17.24 3.34
CA TYR A 291 11.60 -16.73 4.61
C TYR A 291 12.57 -15.73 5.24
N LYS A 292 13.86 -16.09 5.30
CA LYS A 292 14.91 -15.24 5.90
C LYS A 292 15.01 -13.88 5.18
N ARG A 293 14.90 -13.84 3.85
CA ARG A 293 14.90 -12.58 3.11
C ARG A 293 13.66 -11.73 3.41
N ILE A 294 12.47 -12.35 3.44
CA ILE A 294 11.23 -11.64 3.77
C ILE A 294 11.26 -11.16 5.21
N ALA A 295 11.76 -11.94 6.16
CA ALA A 295 11.92 -11.52 7.56
C ALA A 295 12.86 -10.30 7.68
N LYS A 296 13.97 -10.31 6.95
CA LYS A 296 14.88 -9.17 6.85
C LYS A 296 14.24 -7.93 6.21
N PHE A 297 13.42 -8.12 5.18
CA PHE A 297 12.62 -7.05 4.60
C PHE A 297 11.63 -6.47 5.60
N VAL A 298 10.93 -7.32 6.36
CA VAL A 298 9.97 -6.89 7.40
C VAL A 298 10.69 -6.02 8.45
N ASP A 299 11.82 -6.47 8.95
CA ASP A 299 12.62 -5.69 9.92
C ASP A 299 13.05 -4.34 9.34
N ALA A 300 13.62 -4.32 8.14
CA ALA A 300 14.08 -3.11 7.47
C ALA A 300 12.93 -2.13 7.15
N PHE A 301 11.75 -2.64 6.77
CA PHE A 301 10.59 -1.83 6.45
C PHE A 301 9.93 -1.26 7.71
N PHE A 302 9.65 -2.10 8.70
CA PHE A 302 8.95 -1.70 9.91
C PHE A 302 9.78 -0.74 10.77
N SER A 303 11.09 -0.97 10.89
CA SER A 303 12.00 -0.08 11.61
C SER A 303 12.10 1.33 11.00
N LYS A 304 11.80 1.46 9.71
CA LYS A 304 11.87 2.73 8.98
C LYS A 304 10.50 3.36 8.71
N ILE A 305 9.42 2.87 9.32
CA ILE A 305 8.05 3.30 9.00
C ILE A 305 7.86 4.81 9.10
N ASN A 306 8.45 5.47 10.08
CA ASN A 306 8.36 6.92 10.27
C ASN A 306 9.02 7.74 9.14
N GLN A 307 9.88 7.13 8.31
CA GLN A 307 10.50 7.81 7.16
C GLN A 307 9.56 7.93 5.96
N PHE A 308 8.40 7.28 6.02
CA PHE A 308 7.39 7.35 4.95
C PHE A 308 6.44 8.54 5.11
N ASP A 309 6.32 9.14 6.29
CA ASP A 309 5.55 10.38 6.48
C ASP A 309 6.37 11.58 5.98
N SER A 310 6.31 11.82 4.67
CA SER A 310 7.00 12.91 3.99
C SER A 310 6.10 13.51 2.91
N PRO A 311 6.08 14.85 2.73
CA PRO A 311 5.28 15.51 1.69
C PRO A 311 5.59 15.05 0.25
N SER A 312 6.79 14.51 0.02
CA SER A 312 7.21 13.97 -1.28
C SER A 312 6.67 12.57 -1.59
N ARG A 313 6.04 11.91 -0.61
CA ARG A 313 5.47 10.58 -0.72
C ARG A 313 3.96 10.62 -0.82
N HIS A 314 3.38 9.46 -1.14
CA HIS A 314 1.91 9.37 -1.25
C HIS A 314 1.25 9.64 0.12
N PRO A 315 0.21 10.50 0.21
CA PRO A 315 -0.41 10.87 1.50
C PRO A 315 -1.01 9.67 2.26
N LYS A 316 -1.39 8.61 1.56
CA LYS A 316 -1.88 7.35 2.13
C LYS A 316 -0.86 6.63 3.06
N TRP A 317 0.40 7.03 3.09
CA TRP A 317 1.35 6.50 4.07
C TRP A 317 0.94 6.78 5.51
N ARG A 318 0.17 7.84 5.74
CA ARG A 318 -0.40 8.19 7.05
C ARG A 318 -1.49 7.22 7.51
N GLU A 319 -2.07 6.42 6.60
CA GLU A 319 -3.07 5.39 6.91
C GLU A 319 -2.44 4.04 7.28
N VAL A 320 -1.12 3.89 7.10
CA VAL A 320 -0.44 2.62 7.37
C VAL A 320 -0.40 2.37 8.87
N ASN A 321 -1.05 1.28 9.28
CA ASN A 321 -0.98 0.76 10.63
C ASN A 321 -0.40 -0.65 10.61
N LEU A 322 0.88 -0.77 10.99
CA LEU A 322 1.60 -2.05 11.01
C LEU A 322 0.91 -3.11 11.88
N ALA A 323 0.24 -2.67 12.95
CA ALA A 323 -0.44 -3.55 13.91
C ALA A 323 -1.87 -3.92 13.51
N ALA A 324 -2.45 -3.30 12.45
CA ALA A 324 -3.83 -3.55 12.04
C ALA A 324 -4.11 -5.03 11.79
N GLU A 325 -5.11 -5.57 12.47
CA GLU A 325 -5.56 -6.96 12.29
C GLU A 325 -6.51 -7.06 11.09
N MET A 326 -6.36 -8.12 10.32
CA MET A 326 -7.15 -8.36 9.11
C MET A 326 -8.02 -9.60 9.30
N PRO A 327 -9.35 -9.44 9.43
CA PRO A 327 -10.27 -10.57 9.56
C PRO A 327 -10.12 -11.57 8.39
N GLY A 328 -10.03 -12.85 8.71
CA GLY A 328 -9.89 -13.91 7.69
C GLY A 328 -8.48 -14.08 7.11
N TRP A 329 -7.51 -13.28 7.53
CA TRP A 329 -6.11 -13.39 7.14
C TRP A 329 -5.21 -13.77 8.31
N VAL A 330 -4.20 -14.58 8.04
CA VAL A 330 -3.15 -14.91 9.01
C VAL A 330 -1.97 -13.95 8.80
N ARG A 331 -1.47 -13.37 9.87
CA ARG A 331 -0.29 -12.49 9.81
C ARG A 331 0.98 -13.30 9.56
N TYR A 332 1.86 -12.79 8.69
CA TYR A 332 3.16 -13.38 8.43
C TYR A 332 3.99 -13.45 9.72
N LYS A 333 4.54 -14.62 10.02
CA LYS A 333 5.18 -14.88 11.32
C LYS A 333 6.24 -13.83 11.68
N ALA A 334 7.15 -13.50 10.76
CA ALA A 334 8.18 -12.50 11.03
C ALA A 334 7.59 -11.12 11.37
N ALA A 335 6.47 -10.73 10.76
CA ALA A 335 5.79 -9.48 11.10
C ALA A 335 5.14 -9.54 12.48
N ALA A 336 4.52 -10.67 12.84
CA ALA A 336 3.95 -10.87 14.18
C ALA A 336 5.02 -10.82 15.27
N GLU A 337 6.15 -11.48 15.07
CA GLU A 337 7.29 -11.50 15.99
C GLU A 337 7.92 -10.11 16.14
N TRP A 338 8.12 -9.39 15.04
CA TRP A 338 8.62 -8.01 15.09
C TRP A 338 7.71 -7.10 15.91
N LEU A 339 6.39 -7.13 15.66
CA LEU A 339 5.42 -6.34 16.42
C LEU A 339 5.38 -6.71 17.90
N ALA A 340 5.50 -8.00 18.24
CA ALA A 340 5.56 -8.45 19.61
C ALA A 340 6.81 -7.92 20.33
N ALA A 341 7.97 -7.96 19.65
CA ALA A 341 9.23 -7.48 20.20
C ALA A 341 9.28 -5.95 20.37
N HIS A 342 8.55 -5.20 19.53
CA HIS A 342 8.55 -3.73 19.51
C HIS A 342 7.25 -3.12 20.06
N ARG A 343 6.45 -3.87 20.80
CA ARG A 343 5.15 -3.43 21.34
C ARG A 343 5.24 -2.11 22.12
N ASN A 344 6.30 -1.91 22.90
CA ASN A 344 6.52 -0.70 23.68
C ASN A 344 6.98 0.51 22.84
N GLN A 345 7.52 0.29 21.63
CA GLN A 345 7.91 1.37 20.70
C GLN A 345 6.74 1.76 19.78
N ALA A 346 5.91 0.81 19.40
CA ALA A 346 4.71 1.07 18.59
C ALA A 346 3.66 1.91 19.34
N VAL A 347 3.60 1.81 20.67
CA VAL A 347 2.74 2.63 21.54
C VAL A 347 3.18 4.10 21.58
N THR A 348 4.45 4.42 21.32
CA THR A 348 4.95 5.80 21.34
C THR A 348 4.75 6.55 20.01
N THR A 349 4.42 5.87 18.92
CA THR A 349 4.14 6.48 17.60
C THR A 349 2.65 6.67 17.29
N SER A 350 1.77 6.01 18.04
CA SER A 350 0.36 6.40 18.13
C SER A 350 0.17 7.20 19.41
N PRO A 351 -0.41 8.40 19.36
CA PRO A 351 -0.94 9.03 20.56
C PRO A 351 -2.22 8.27 20.95
N ASP A 352 -2.08 7.02 21.37
CA ASP A 352 -3.12 6.33 22.11
C ASP A 352 -3.11 6.89 23.56
N LYS A 353 -3.66 8.09 23.69
CA LYS A 353 -4.33 8.41 24.94
C LYS A 353 -5.49 7.43 25.00
N THR A 354 -5.33 6.39 25.80
CA THR A 354 -6.45 5.65 26.36
C THR A 354 -7.49 6.70 26.74
N LEU A 355 -8.56 6.79 25.95
CA LEU A 355 -9.67 7.66 26.23
C LEU A 355 -10.23 7.18 27.56
N ASP A 356 -9.96 7.96 28.60
CA ASP A 356 -10.65 7.77 29.87
C ASP A 356 -12.15 7.83 29.56
N GLN A 357 -12.80 6.68 29.62
CA GLN A 357 -14.22 6.54 29.36
C GLN A 357 -15.09 7.40 30.29
N SER A 358 -14.48 7.97 31.33
CA SER A 358 -15.10 8.87 32.28
C SER A 358 -14.92 10.37 31.96
N SER A 359 -14.16 10.70 30.86
CA SER A 359 -13.85 12.12 30.55
C SER A 359 -15.13 12.90 30.22
N PRO A 360 -15.29 14.11 30.77
CA PRO A 360 -16.45 14.99 30.51
C PRO A 360 -16.57 15.34 29.01
N GLU A 361 -15.43 15.52 28.32
CA GLU A 361 -15.38 15.87 26.90
C GLU A 361 -15.91 14.73 26.02
N LEU A 362 -15.65 13.48 26.40
CA LEU A 362 -16.12 12.32 25.66
C LEU A 362 -17.64 12.14 25.83
N LYS A 363 -18.15 12.37 27.03
CA LYS A 363 -19.60 12.38 27.28
C LYS A 363 -20.30 13.48 26.50
N GLN A 364 -19.71 14.69 26.45
CA GLN A 364 -20.24 15.79 25.68
C GLN A 364 -20.24 15.49 24.16
N ALA A 365 -19.17 14.89 23.65
CA ALA A 365 -19.09 14.47 22.24
C ALA A 365 -20.15 13.40 21.90
N PHE A 366 -20.42 12.47 22.82
CA PHE A 366 -21.48 11.48 22.67
C PHE A 366 -22.89 12.11 22.70
N GLU A 367 -23.15 13.05 23.59
CA GLU A 367 -24.44 13.78 23.64
C GLU A 367 -24.65 14.60 22.35
N ASN A 368 -23.60 15.26 21.84
CA ASN A 368 -23.63 15.98 20.56
C ASN A 368 -23.90 15.02 19.38
N PHE A 369 -23.27 13.83 19.38
CA PHE A 369 -23.53 12.78 18.42
C PHE A 369 -24.99 12.31 18.48
N MET A 370 -25.51 12.09 19.68
CA MET A 370 -26.91 11.70 19.88
C MET A 370 -27.90 12.77 19.41
N GLN A 371 -27.61 14.06 19.65
CA GLN A 371 -28.43 15.16 19.15
C GLN A 371 -28.42 15.23 17.61
N LYS A 372 -27.28 14.98 16.98
CA LYS A 372 -27.14 15.07 15.53
C LYS A 372 -27.72 13.86 14.79
N TYR A 373 -27.61 12.66 15.36
CA TYR A 373 -28.01 11.40 14.72
C TYR A 373 -29.20 10.68 15.39
N GLY A 374 -29.59 11.08 16.60
CA GLY A 374 -30.75 10.53 17.32
C GLY A 374 -32.06 11.25 17.05
N SER A 375 -32.06 12.41 16.39
CA SER A 375 -33.23 13.27 16.20
C SER A 375 -33.98 13.03 14.87
N SER A 376 -33.54 12.07 14.05
CA SER A 376 -34.09 11.86 12.69
C SER A 376 -35.30 10.93 12.62
N SER A 377 -35.80 10.40 13.74
CA SER A 377 -37.05 9.63 13.75
C SER A 377 -37.71 9.77 15.10
N GLY A 378 -39.01 10.10 15.09
CA GLY A 378 -39.85 10.30 16.25
C GLY A 378 -39.97 9.06 17.16
N GLN A 379 -38.88 8.53 17.67
CA GLN A 379 -38.77 7.38 18.51
C GLN A 379 -38.62 7.78 19.99
N LYS A 380 -39.22 6.96 20.82
CA LYS A 380 -39.22 6.95 22.29
C LYS A 380 -37.79 7.15 22.85
N PRO A 381 -37.61 7.84 23.98
CA PRO A 381 -36.29 7.96 24.62
C PRO A 381 -35.64 6.60 24.84
N LEU A 382 -34.38 6.47 24.44
CA LEU A 382 -33.60 5.24 24.60
C LEU A 382 -33.49 4.83 26.08
N SER A 383 -33.65 3.56 26.36
CA SER A 383 -33.40 3.01 27.68
C SER A 383 -31.92 3.12 28.07
N PRO A 384 -31.56 3.09 29.36
CA PRO A 384 -30.18 3.13 29.82
C PRO A 384 -29.29 2.05 29.18
N GLN A 385 -29.80 0.86 28.94
CA GLN A 385 -29.10 -0.26 28.32
C GLN A 385 -28.84 -0.01 26.81
N GLU A 386 -29.83 0.55 26.10
CA GLU A 386 -29.65 0.92 24.68
C GLU A 386 -28.65 2.08 24.51
N ARG A 387 -28.60 3.04 25.44
CA ARG A 387 -27.59 4.09 25.49
C ARG A 387 -26.20 3.54 25.72
N GLU A 388 -26.04 2.54 26.56
CA GLU A 388 -24.75 1.91 26.85
C GLU A 388 -24.20 1.13 25.63
N VAL A 389 -25.08 0.40 24.94
CA VAL A 389 -24.76 -0.28 23.68
C VAL A 389 -24.38 0.73 22.57
N LEU A 390 -25.10 1.87 22.50
CA LEU A 390 -24.81 2.92 21.53
C LEU A 390 -23.52 3.67 21.87
N PHE A 391 -23.24 3.87 23.17
CA PHE A 391 -21.98 4.43 23.65
C PHE A 391 -20.78 3.52 23.32
N ALA A 392 -20.93 2.21 23.50
CA ALA A 392 -19.90 1.25 23.10
C ALA A 392 -19.64 1.26 21.59
N LYS A 393 -20.67 1.39 20.75
CA LYS A 393 -20.55 1.59 19.30
C LYS A 393 -19.89 2.92 18.94
N PHE A 394 -20.24 4.00 19.63
CA PHE A 394 -19.62 5.32 19.48
C PHE A 394 -18.15 5.29 19.88
N MET A 395 -17.78 4.60 20.95
CA MET A 395 -16.39 4.41 21.36
C MET A 395 -15.59 3.63 20.31
N LYS A 396 -16.19 2.60 19.73
CA LYS A 396 -15.61 1.85 18.62
C LYS A 396 -15.44 2.74 17.39
N PHE A 397 -16.43 3.52 17.04
CA PHE A 397 -16.37 4.51 15.94
C PHE A 397 -15.34 5.61 16.20
N LEU A 398 -15.22 6.13 17.44
CA LEU A 398 -14.17 7.10 17.80
C LEU A 398 -12.78 6.48 17.85
N GLY A 399 -12.63 5.22 18.22
CA GLY A 399 -11.39 4.48 18.11
C GLY A 399 -10.96 4.35 16.65
N GLU A 400 -11.90 4.14 15.75
CA GLU A 400 -11.73 4.08 14.31
C GLU A 400 -11.53 5.50 13.71
N SER A 401 -12.31 6.52 14.10
CA SER A 401 -12.24 7.89 13.57
C SER A 401 -11.16 8.78 14.23
N LYS A 402 -10.67 8.46 15.43
CA LYS A 402 -9.50 9.15 16.02
C LYS A 402 -8.18 8.72 15.39
N VAL A 403 -8.13 7.53 14.84
CA VAL A 403 -7.07 7.15 13.90
C VAL A 403 -7.12 8.06 12.66
N GLU A 404 -8.31 8.48 12.21
CA GLU A 404 -8.48 9.41 11.09
C GLU A 404 -8.18 10.89 11.48
N GLN A 405 -8.56 11.39 12.65
CA GLN A 405 -8.32 12.79 13.05
C GLN A 405 -6.91 13.06 13.62
N ALA A 406 -6.23 12.05 14.16
CA ALA A 406 -4.81 12.17 14.48
C ALA A 406 -3.93 12.16 13.21
N ALA A 407 -4.48 11.70 12.09
CA ALA A 407 -3.87 11.79 10.75
C ALA A 407 -4.16 13.14 10.05
N ALA A 408 -4.99 14.01 10.63
CA ALA A 408 -5.38 15.30 10.05
C ALA A 408 -4.80 16.53 10.78
N ARG A 409 -3.76 16.32 11.62
CA ARG A 409 -2.99 17.42 12.26
C ARG A 409 -1.50 17.31 12.02
#